data_16117c097baa4f893286e89c441995cf
#
_entry.id   16117c097baa4f893286e89c441995cf
#
_cell.length_a   1.000
_cell.length_b   1.000
_cell.length_c   1.000
_cell.angle_alpha   90.00
_cell.angle_beta   90.00
_cell.angle_gamma   90.00
#
_symmetry.space_group_name_H-M   'P 1'
#
loop_
_entity.id
_entity.type
_entity.pdbx_description
1 polymer ?
#
loop_
_entity_poly.entity_id
_entity_poly.type
_entity_poly.pdbx_seq_one_letter_code
_entity_poly.pdbx_strand_id
1 'polypeptide(L)'
;MAKVASKKTVDNNAGLLKTIEGIDRKKVVCAEDFGRFIVVLLKDEAIFHTHIGLEVRCKRWVTNLEGKANDASLFTWLANLVDMKHETKGKENLKFPETDATYADILDSMIIMTEANLCHPTTAFVDMDEAVKFANERLNWLLAKSKELEGAINAVAEEESEEDLKNNFEDGQEAIVAEQVVKELKKAEA
;
A
#
# COMPACT_ATOMS: atom_id res chain seq x y z
N MET A 1 -26.18 -18.58 2.98
CA MET A 1 -25.79 -18.84 4.40
C MET A 1 -24.30 -18.63 4.51
N ALA A 2 -23.87 -17.49 5.02
CA ALA A 2 -22.46 -17.19 5.20
C ALA A 2 -21.87 -18.15 6.26
N LYS A 3 -20.90 -18.98 5.86
CA LYS A 3 -20.12 -19.80 6.75
C LYS A 3 -19.32 -18.87 7.68
N VAL A 4 -19.57 -18.99 8.99
CA VAL A 4 -18.83 -18.32 10.05
C VAL A 4 -17.32 -18.55 9.83
N ALA A 5 -16.59 -17.49 9.55
CA ALA A 5 -15.14 -17.52 9.52
C ALA A 5 -14.62 -18.05 10.86
N SER A 6 -13.74 -19.04 10.79
CA SER A 6 -13.24 -19.74 11.97
C SER A 6 -12.47 -18.79 12.87
N LYS A 7 -12.50 -19.03 14.19
CA LYS A 7 -11.75 -18.29 15.25
C LYS A 7 -10.26 -18.03 14.94
N LYS A 8 -9.67 -18.79 14.02
CA LYS A 8 -8.27 -18.68 13.60
C LYS A 8 -7.93 -17.41 12.81
N THR A 9 -8.91 -16.80 12.13
CA THR A 9 -8.69 -15.59 11.31
C THR A 9 -8.51 -14.34 12.18
N VAL A 10 -9.13 -14.30 13.35
CA VAL A 10 -9.07 -13.14 14.26
C VAL A 10 -7.69 -13.01 14.92
N ASP A 11 -7.03 -14.14 15.22
CA ASP A 11 -5.72 -14.12 15.90
C ASP A 11 -4.58 -13.65 14.96
N ASN A 12 -4.66 -13.93 13.67
CA ASN A 12 -3.64 -13.51 12.69
C ASN A 12 -3.64 -11.99 12.44
N ASN A 13 -4.74 -11.31 12.73
CA ASN A 13 -4.91 -9.87 12.45
C ASN A 13 -4.81 -9.01 13.73
N ALA A 14 -4.38 -9.57 14.85
CA ALA A 14 -4.23 -8.83 16.12
C ALA A 14 -3.28 -7.62 16.01
N GLY A 15 -2.30 -7.68 15.11
CA GLY A 15 -1.40 -6.58 14.78
C GLY A 15 -2.11 -5.42 14.06
N LEU A 16 -2.93 -5.75 13.05
CA LEU A 16 -3.69 -4.78 12.25
C LEU A 16 -4.72 -4.02 13.10
N LEU A 17 -5.38 -4.74 14.02
CA LEU A 17 -6.39 -4.15 14.91
C LEU A 17 -5.82 -3.18 15.96
N LYS A 18 -4.48 -3.15 16.14
CA LYS A 18 -3.84 -2.21 17.07
C LYS A 18 -3.73 -0.80 16.50
N THR A 19 -3.74 -0.67 15.18
CA THR A 19 -3.60 0.61 14.50
C THR A 19 -4.90 1.41 14.46
N ILE A 20 -6.04 0.77 14.78
CA ILE A 20 -7.36 1.39 14.70
C ILE A 20 -7.91 1.57 16.12
N GLU A 21 -8.16 2.81 16.50
CA GLU A 21 -8.66 3.15 17.82
C GLU A 21 -10.16 2.83 17.98
N GLY A 22 -10.59 2.55 19.20
CA GLY A 22 -12.00 2.42 19.55
C GLY A 22 -12.72 1.18 18.98
N ILE A 23 -11.99 0.13 18.55
CA ILE A 23 -12.59 -1.11 18.07
C ILE A 23 -12.98 -2.01 19.27
N ASP A 24 -14.26 -2.40 19.31
CA ASP A 24 -14.69 -3.52 20.15
C ASP A 24 -14.28 -4.86 19.51
N ARG A 25 -13.15 -5.41 19.96
CA ARG A 25 -12.60 -6.67 19.43
C ARG A 25 -13.56 -7.86 19.49
N LYS A 26 -14.55 -7.83 20.40
CA LYS A 26 -15.57 -8.88 20.51
C LYS A 26 -16.58 -8.85 19.37
N LYS A 27 -16.69 -7.71 18.69
CA LYS A 27 -17.57 -7.53 17.54
C LYS A 27 -16.88 -7.81 16.20
N VAL A 28 -15.56 -7.91 16.17
CA VAL A 28 -14.82 -8.14 14.93
C VAL A 28 -15.18 -9.50 14.35
N VAL A 29 -15.61 -9.49 13.11
CA VAL A 29 -15.91 -10.68 12.29
C VAL A 29 -14.66 -11.10 11.54
N CYS A 30 -14.02 -10.14 10.85
CA CYS A 30 -12.74 -10.34 10.17
C CYS A 30 -12.01 -9.00 9.99
N ALA A 31 -10.71 -9.09 9.71
CA ALA A 31 -9.89 -7.95 9.31
C ALA A 31 -8.96 -8.41 8.19
N GLU A 32 -8.93 -7.66 7.09
CA GLU A 32 -8.14 -7.98 5.90
C GLU A 32 -7.29 -6.80 5.47
N ASP A 33 -6.02 -7.09 5.21
CA ASP A 33 -5.06 -6.12 4.68
C ASP A 33 -5.02 -6.22 3.15
N PHE A 34 -5.25 -5.11 2.46
CA PHE A 34 -5.19 -4.98 1.01
C PHE A 34 -3.91 -4.29 0.53
N GLY A 35 -2.89 -4.17 1.39
CA GLY A 35 -1.60 -3.57 1.08
C GLY A 35 -1.56 -2.06 1.26
N ARG A 36 -2.57 -1.33 0.79
CA ARG A 36 -2.67 0.14 0.92
C ARG A 36 -3.65 0.57 2.00
N PHE A 37 -4.59 -0.29 2.31
CA PHE A 37 -5.61 -0.07 3.33
C PHE A 37 -6.04 -1.38 3.97
N ILE A 38 -6.69 -1.28 5.10
CA ILE A 38 -7.25 -2.39 5.87
C ILE A 38 -8.76 -2.25 5.87
N VAL A 39 -9.47 -3.36 5.75
CA VAL A 39 -10.91 -3.44 5.98
C VAL A 39 -11.16 -4.29 7.21
N VAL A 40 -11.87 -3.73 8.20
CA VAL A 40 -12.32 -4.46 9.38
C VAL A 40 -13.84 -4.56 9.34
N LEU A 41 -14.35 -5.77 9.30
CA LEU A 41 -15.78 -6.03 9.38
C LEU A 41 -16.14 -6.37 10.82
N LEU A 42 -17.06 -5.60 11.37
CA LEU A 42 -17.77 -5.87 12.62
C LEU A 42 -19.19 -6.38 12.30
N LYS A 43 -19.91 -6.80 13.29
CA LYS A 43 -21.30 -7.29 13.11
C LYS A 43 -22.24 -6.23 12.55
N ASP A 44 -22.02 -4.99 12.94
CA ASP A 44 -22.89 -3.82 12.69
C ASP A 44 -22.19 -2.67 11.96
N GLU A 45 -20.91 -2.77 11.71
CA GLU A 45 -20.08 -1.71 11.15
C GLU A 45 -18.98 -2.30 10.27
N ALA A 46 -18.57 -1.59 9.23
CA ALA A 46 -17.33 -1.83 8.50
C ALA A 46 -16.41 -0.61 8.63
N ILE A 47 -15.12 -0.86 8.81
CA ILE A 47 -14.09 0.17 8.94
C ILE A 47 -13.14 -0.01 7.77
N PHE A 48 -12.97 1.05 7.00
CA PHE A 48 -11.91 1.21 6.02
C PHE A 48 -10.83 2.10 6.66
N HIS A 49 -9.58 1.65 6.70
CA HIS A 49 -8.49 2.39 7.30
C HIS A 49 -7.25 2.32 6.41
N THR A 50 -6.74 3.46 5.98
CA THR A 50 -5.49 3.52 5.20
C THR A 50 -4.28 3.53 6.12
N HIS A 51 -3.13 3.09 5.61
CA HIS A 51 -1.87 3.15 6.35
C HIS A 51 -1.39 4.58 6.65
N ILE A 52 -1.99 5.59 6.02
CA ILE A 52 -1.72 7.02 6.28
C ILE A 52 -2.72 7.66 7.26
N GLY A 53 -3.61 6.85 7.86
CA GLY A 53 -4.49 7.29 8.95
C GLY A 53 -5.87 7.78 8.53
N LEU A 54 -6.26 7.73 7.24
CA LEU A 54 -7.65 7.98 6.87
C LEU A 54 -8.52 6.83 7.35
N GLU A 55 -9.59 7.14 8.07
CA GLU A 55 -10.55 6.17 8.56
C GLU A 55 -11.97 6.53 8.10
N VAL A 56 -12.66 5.57 7.52
CA VAL A 56 -14.07 5.67 7.18
C VAL A 56 -14.83 4.54 7.87
N ARG A 57 -15.85 4.89 8.63
CA ARG A 57 -16.74 3.94 9.32
C ARG A 57 -18.12 3.99 8.70
N CYS A 58 -18.65 2.84 8.31
CA CYS A 58 -19.97 2.72 7.73
C CYS A 58 -20.80 1.68 8.48
N LYS A 59 -22.04 2.04 8.80
CA LYS A 59 -22.95 1.15 9.49
C LYS A 59 -23.67 0.22 8.52
N ARG A 60 -23.89 -1.02 8.96
CA ARG A 60 -24.63 -2.02 8.20
C ARG A 60 -26.10 -1.62 7.99
N TRP A 61 -26.69 -0.97 8.98
CA TRP A 61 -28.07 -0.53 8.96
C TRP A 61 -28.15 0.96 9.19
N VAL A 62 -28.88 1.66 8.34
CA VAL A 62 -29.16 3.08 8.47
C VAL A 62 -30.63 3.22 8.85
N THR A 63 -30.88 3.70 10.07
CA THR A 63 -32.25 3.93 10.57
C THR A 63 -32.79 5.30 10.20
N ASN A 64 -31.89 6.24 9.84
CA ASN A 64 -32.23 7.59 9.42
C ASN A 64 -31.48 7.91 8.12
N LEU A 65 -32.20 8.34 7.10
CA LEU A 65 -31.64 8.62 5.76
C LEU A 65 -30.96 9.98 5.66
N GLU A 66 -31.12 10.85 6.65
CA GLU A 66 -30.48 12.18 6.64
C GLU A 66 -28.96 12.06 6.84
N GLY A 67 -28.20 12.37 5.79
CA GLY A 67 -26.75 12.40 5.79
C GLY A 67 -26.03 11.05 5.80
N LYS A 68 -26.75 9.91 5.84
CA LYS A 68 -26.18 8.56 5.94
C LYS A 68 -26.75 7.56 4.94
N ALA A 69 -27.34 8.03 3.87
CA ALA A 69 -28.02 7.19 2.89
C ALA A 69 -27.12 6.10 2.27
N ASN A 70 -25.80 6.30 2.26
CA ASN A 70 -24.85 5.41 1.60
C ASN A 70 -24.11 4.45 2.55
N ASP A 71 -24.27 4.59 3.88
CA ASP A 71 -23.55 3.75 4.85
C ASP A 71 -23.76 2.25 4.61
N ALA A 72 -25.02 1.83 4.47
CA ALA A 72 -25.37 0.42 4.26
C ALA A 72 -24.84 -0.13 2.91
N SER A 73 -24.86 0.70 1.86
CA SER A 73 -24.30 0.35 0.55
C SER A 73 -22.79 0.20 0.62
N LEU A 74 -22.11 1.11 1.32
CA LEU A 74 -20.69 1.08 1.52
C LEU A 74 -20.27 -0.10 2.39
N PHE A 75 -21.02 -0.40 3.45
CA PHE A 75 -20.81 -1.62 4.25
C PHE A 75 -20.87 -2.86 3.35
N THR A 76 -21.90 -2.96 2.51
CA THR A 76 -22.08 -4.11 1.60
C THR A 76 -20.92 -4.21 0.61
N TRP A 77 -20.47 -3.08 0.06
CA TRP A 77 -19.33 -3.04 -0.83
C TRP A 77 -18.04 -3.53 -0.16
N LEU A 78 -17.74 -3.07 1.04
CA LEU A 78 -16.55 -3.49 1.79
C LEU A 78 -16.62 -4.97 2.19
N ALA A 79 -17.81 -5.48 2.53
CA ALA A 79 -18.04 -6.90 2.78
C ALA A 79 -17.77 -7.74 1.52
N ASN A 80 -18.31 -7.33 0.38
CA ASN A 80 -18.08 -8.01 -0.91
C ASN A 80 -16.60 -7.99 -1.31
N LEU A 81 -15.88 -6.91 -1.04
CA LEU A 81 -14.44 -6.82 -1.29
C LEU A 81 -13.66 -7.85 -0.46
N VAL A 82 -14.02 -8.01 0.82
CA VAL A 82 -13.42 -9.03 1.69
C VAL A 82 -13.76 -10.43 1.20
N ASP A 83 -15.01 -10.68 0.86
CA ASP A 83 -15.46 -11.98 0.33
C ASP A 83 -14.71 -12.30 -0.98
N MET A 84 -14.57 -11.32 -1.89
CA MET A 84 -13.82 -11.46 -3.14
C MET A 84 -12.35 -11.83 -2.89
N LYS A 85 -11.70 -11.20 -1.92
CA LYS A 85 -10.32 -11.56 -1.54
C LYS A 85 -10.22 -13.01 -1.08
N HIS A 86 -11.16 -13.47 -0.26
CA HIS A 86 -11.19 -14.87 0.19
C HIS A 86 -11.47 -15.85 -0.95
N GLU A 87 -12.34 -15.47 -1.88
CA GLU A 87 -12.68 -16.29 -3.03
C GLU A 87 -11.54 -16.39 -4.05
N THR A 88 -10.77 -15.34 -4.23
CA THR A 88 -9.61 -15.28 -5.13
C THR A 88 -8.48 -16.19 -4.67
N LYS A 89 -8.39 -16.48 -3.38
CA LYS A 89 -7.28 -17.27 -2.81
C LYS A 89 -7.17 -18.66 -3.44
N GLY A 90 -6.07 -18.89 -4.15
CA GLY A 90 -5.80 -20.12 -4.89
C GLY A 90 -6.52 -20.24 -6.23
N LYS A 91 -7.17 -19.16 -6.70
CA LYS A 91 -7.84 -19.07 -7.99
C LYS A 91 -7.41 -17.86 -8.81
N GLU A 92 -6.32 -17.21 -8.44
CA GLU A 92 -5.88 -15.92 -8.94
C GLU A 92 -5.88 -15.85 -10.47
N ASN A 93 -5.40 -16.91 -11.12
CA ASN A 93 -5.27 -17.01 -12.58
C ASN A 93 -6.49 -17.66 -13.29
N LEU A 94 -7.52 -18.05 -12.55
CA LEU A 94 -8.74 -18.58 -13.15
C LEU A 94 -9.60 -17.42 -13.67
N LYS A 95 -10.28 -17.68 -14.80
CA LYS A 95 -11.26 -16.70 -15.31
C LYS A 95 -12.44 -16.57 -14.36
N PHE A 96 -12.83 -15.33 -14.12
CA PHE A 96 -14.06 -15.05 -13.39
C PHE A 96 -15.29 -15.38 -14.30
N PRO A 97 -16.36 -15.89 -13.74
CA PRO A 97 -17.54 -16.28 -14.54
C PRO A 97 -18.03 -15.14 -15.44
N GLU A 98 -18.37 -15.49 -16.67
CA GLU A 98 -18.96 -14.58 -17.68
C GLU A 98 -18.07 -13.41 -18.12
N THR A 99 -16.76 -13.44 -17.80
CA THR A 99 -15.80 -12.42 -18.19
C THR A 99 -14.51 -13.03 -18.74
N ASP A 100 -13.68 -12.22 -19.40
CA ASP A 100 -12.33 -12.62 -19.76
C ASP A 100 -11.30 -12.29 -18.68
N ALA A 101 -11.69 -11.51 -17.65
CA ALA A 101 -10.87 -11.15 -16.52
C ALA A 101 -10.64 -12.35 -15.59
N THR A 102 -9.49 -12.39 -14.94
CA THR A 102 -9.20 -13.37 -13.89
C THR A 102 -9.78 -12.93 -12.54
N TYR A 103 -9.81 -13.84 -11.56
CA TYR A 103 -10.16 -13.49 -10.19
C TYR A 103 -9.24 -12.40 -9.62
N ALA A 104 -7.95 -12.42 -9.95
CA ALA A 104 -7.01 -11.38 -9.56
C ALA A 104 -7.38 -10.03 -10.18
N ASP A 105 -7.69 -9.98 -11.48
CA ASP A 105 -8.05 -8.73 -12.18
C ASP A 105 -9.32 -8.09 -11.58
N ILE A 106 -10.31 -8.92 -11.23
CA ILE A 106 -11.54 -8.43 -10.58
C ILE A 106 -11.24 -7.89 -9.18
N LEU A 107 -10.45 -8.61 -8.37
CA LEU A 107 -10.07 -8.17 -7.04
C LEU A 107 -9.29 -6.85 -7.11
N ASP A 108 -8.30 -6.75 -7.99
CA ASP A 108 -7.49 -5.54 -8.17
C ASP A 108 -8.34 -4.35 -8.61
N SER A 109 -9.30 -4.58 -9.52
CA SER A 109 -10.25 -3.54 -9.91
C SER A 109 -11.10 -3.05 -8.73
N MET A 110 -11.58 -3.97 -7.90
CA MET A 110 -12.35 -3.61 -6.68
C MET A 110 -11.49 -2.85 -5.67
N ILE A 111 -10.23 -3.22 -5.49
CA ILE A 111 -9.28 -2.50 -4.62
C ILE A 111 -9.08 -1.06 -5.11
N ILE A 112 -8.79 -0.89 -6.40
CA ILE A 112 -8.57 0.43 -7.02
C ILE A 112 -9.83 1.31 -6.88
N MET A 113 -11.00 0.76 -7.17
CA MET A 113 -12.28 1.47 -7.05
C MET A 113 -12.57 1.87 -5.60
N THR A 114 -12.29 0.99 -4.65
CA THR A 114 -12.48 1.26 -3.22
C THR A 114 -11.57 2.41 -2.77
N GLU A 115 -10.30 2.35 -3.12
CA GLU A 115 -9.33 3.39 -2.77
C GLU A 115 -9.74 4.74 -3.41
N ALA A 116 -10.07 4.75 -4.70
CA ALA A 116 -10.46 5.95 -5.41
C ALA A 116 -11.70 6.61 -4.79
N ASN A 117 -12.71 5.82 -4.45
CA ASN A 117 -13.96 6.35 -3.91
C ASN A 117 -13.85 6.78 -2.44
N LEU A 118 -13.14 6.02 -1.60
CA LEU A 118 -13.06 6.29 -0.16
C LEU A 118 -11.94 7.25 0.23
N CYS A 119 -10.91 7.38 -0.60
CA CYS A 119 -9.87 8.38 -0.40
C CYS A 119 -10.16 9.70 -1.11
N HIS A 120 -11.27 9.80 -1.84
CA HIS A 120 -11.66 11.06 -2.45
C HIS A 120 -12.21 12.02 -1.37
N PRO A 121 -11.76 13.28 -1.32
CA PRO A 121 -12.16 14.22 -0.26
C PRO A 121 -13.66 14.34 -0.08
N THR A 122 -14.41 14.47 -1.16
CA THR A 122 -15.88 14.64 -1.14
C THR A 122 -16.65 13.41 -0.69
N THR A 123 -16.04 12.23 -0.67
CA THR A 123 -16.68 10.97 -0.28
C THR A 123 -16.35 10.59 1.16
N ALA A 124 -15.12 10.89 1.61
CA ALA A 124 -14.62 10.52 2.92
C ALA A 124 -15.05 11.48 4.04
N PHE A 125 -15.45 12.72 3.69
CA PHE A 125 -15.74 13.77 4.66
C PHE A 125 -17.15 14.34 4.47
N VAL A 126 -17.84 14.54 5.58
CA VAL A 126 -19.17 15.19 5.61
C VAL A 126 -19.03 16.71 5.50
N ASP A 127 -17.90 17.26 5.98
CA ASP A 127 -17.57 18.67 5.95
C ASP A 127 -16.49 18.94 4.87
N MET A 128 -16.78 19.91 4.01
CA MET A 128 -15.83 20.29 2.93
C MET A 128 -14.55 20.91 3.48
N ASP A 129 -14.63 21.66 4.57
CA ASP A 129 -13.45 22.27 5.19
C ASP A 129 -12.52 21.21 5.79
N GLU A 130 -13.10 20.18 6.39
CA GLU A 130 -12.34 19.02 6.87
C GLU A 130 -11.70 18.25 5.70
N ALA A 131 -12.42 18.06 4.59
CA ALA A 131 -11.91 17.44 3.37
C ALA A 131 -10.73 18.21 2.78
N VAL A 132 -10.82 19.55 2.71
CA VAL A 132 -9.74 20.42 2.22
C VAL A 132 -8.52 20.36 3.13
N LYS A 133 -8.73 20.39 4.44
CA LYS A 133 -7.64 20.25 5.42
C LYS A 133 -6.90 18.93 5.24
N PHE A 134 -7.62 17.83 5.17
CA PHE A 134 -7.04 16.50 4.94
C PHE A 134 -6.29 16.42 3.61
N ALA A 135 -6.86 16.96 2.52
CA ALA A 135 -6.22 16.97 1.22
C ALA A 135 -4.88 17.74 1.24
N ASN A 136 -4.84 18.88 1.96
CA ASN A 136 -3.63 19.66 2.13
C ASN A 136 -2.59 18.93 3.00
N GLU A 137 -3.00 18.30 4.08
CA GLU A 137 -2.11 17.49 4.93
C GLU A 137 -1.50 16.32 4.14
N ARG A 138 -2.33 15.63 3.34
CA ARG A 138 -1.87 14.55 2.46
C ARG A 138 -0.90 15.04 1.39
N LEU A 139 -1.19 16.16 0.75
CA LEU A 139 -0.29 16.76 -0.23
C LEU A 139 1.06 17.12 0.39
N ASN A 140 1.06 17.75 1.56
CA ASN A 140 2.28 18.10 2.28
C ASN A 140 3.10 16.85 2.64
N TRP A 141 2.44 15.78 3.08
CA TRP A 141 3.08 14.50 3.37
C TRP A 141 3.72 13.88 2.10
N LEU A 142 3.00 13.88 0.97
CA LEU A 142 3.51 13.37 -0.31
C LEU A 142 4.73 14.18 -0.78
N LEU A 143 4.68 15.50 -0.65
CA LEU A 143 5.80 16.38 -1.01
C LEU A 143 7.03 16.14 -0.12
N ALA A 144 6.81 15.90 1.17
CA ALA A 144 7.90 15.54 2.08
C ALA A 144 8.54 14.20 1.71
N LYS A 145 7.71 13.19 1.39
CA LYS A 145 8.20 11.87 0.94
C LYS A 145 8.91 11.92 -0.40
N SER A 146 8.43 12.73 -1.35
CA SER A 146 9.12 12.94 -2.62
C SER A 146 10.52 13.50 -2.41
N LYS A 147 10.68 14.52 -1.56
CA LYS A 147 11.99 15.09 -1.24
C LYS A 147 12.92 14.10 -0.53
N GLU A 148 12.38 13.27 0.37
CA GLU A 148 13.14 12.21 1.03
C GLU A 148 13.68 11.20 0.01
N LEU A 149 12.85 10.79 -0.96
CA LEU A 149 13.22 9.88 -2.03
C LEU A 149 14.23 10.51 -2.99
N GLU A 150 14.04 11.77 -3.38
CA GLU A 150 15.01 12.51 -4.20
C GLU A 150 16.37 12.60 -3.51
N GLY A 151 16.39 12.88 -2.21
CA GLY A 151 17.61 12.88 -1.41
C GLY A 151 18.30 11.52 -1.36
N ALA A 152 17.53 10.43 -1.20
CA ALA A 152 18.08 9.09 -1.21
C ALA A 152 18.63 8.68 -2.58
N ILE A 153 17.96 9.05 -3.67
CA ILE A 153 18.42 8.79 -5.04
C ILE A 153 19.73 9.54 -5.31
N ASN A 154 19.80 10.81 -4.91
CA ASN A 154 21.01 11.62 -5.10
C ASN A 154 22.19 11.07 -4.28
N ALA A 155 21.95 10.61 -3.05
CA ALA A 155 22.99 10.00 -2.21
C ALA A 155 23.57 8.72 -2.84
N VAL A 156 22.70 7.85 -3.40
CA VAL A 156 23.12 6.64 -4.12
C VAL A 156 23.92 7.00 -5.37
N ALA A 157 23.47 8.01 -6.13
CA ALA A 157 24.18 8.45 -7.32
C ALA A 157 25.55 9.07 -7.00
N GLU A 158 25.69 9.75 -5.87
CA GLU A 158 26.98 10.27 -5.39
C GLU A 158 27.91 9.13 -4.97
N GLU A 159 27.41 8.11 -4.24
CA GLU A 159 28.20 6.93 -3.85
C GLU A 159 28.68 6.14 -5.09
N GLU A 160 27.80 5.88 -6.06
CA GLU A 160 28.16 5.20 -7.32
C GLU A 160 29.22 5.98 -8.10
N SER A 161 29.11 7.33 -8.17
CA SER A 161 30.07 8.17 -8.87
C SER A 161 31.44 8.21 -8.18
N GLU A 162 31.48 8.16 -6.84
CA GLU A 162 32.74 8.09 -6.10
C GLU A 162 33.43 6.72 -6.24
N GLU A 163 32.65 5.63 -6.31
CA GLU A 163 33.15 4.28 -6.50
C GLU A 163 33.73 4.10 -7.91
N ASP A 164 33.05 4.61 -8.93
CA ASP A 164 33.50 4.64 -10.31
C ASP A 164 34.79 5.47 -10.47
N LEU A 165 34.91 6.61 -9.78
CA LEU A 165 36.12 7.43 -9.79
C LEU A 165 37.28 6.73 -9.12
N LYS A 166 37.08 6.01 -8.01
CA LYS A 166 38.12 5.23 -7.33
C LYS A 166 38.62 4.08 -8.20
N ASN A 167 37.69 3.31 -8.78
CA ASN A 167 38.00 2.18 -9.66
C ASN A 167 38.80 2.65 -10.90
N ASN A 168 38.40 3.74 -11.54
CA ASN A 168 39.10 4.31 -12.68
C ASN A 168 40.48 4.86 -12.29
N PHE A 169 40.66 5.34 -11.04
CA PHE A 169 41.97 5.83 -10.57
C PHE A 169 42.90 4.68 -10.25
N GLU A 170 42.42 3.57 -9.66
CA GLU A 170 43.21 2.37 -9.40
C GLU A 170 43.64 1.68 -10.70
N ASP A 171 42.73 1.51 -11.66
CA ASP A 171 43.05 0.98 -12.99
C ASP A 171 44.06 1.86 -13.73
N GLY A 172 43.94 3.18 -13.60
CA GLY A 172 44.93 4.13 -14.17
C GLY A 172 46.32 4.02 -13.53
N GLN A 173 46.40 3.79 -12.22
CA GLN A 173 47.71 3.59 -11.53
C GLN A 173 48.35 2.25 -11.91
N GLU A 174 47.57 1.16 -11.99
CA GLU A 174 48.08 -0.13 -12.44
C GLU A 174 48.64 -0.07 -13.87
N ALA A 175 47.96 0.65 -14.76
CA ALA A 175 48.41 0.83 -16.14
C ALA A 175 49.72 1.60 -16.22
N ILE A 176 49.91 2.66 -15.40
CA ILE A 176 51.14 3.45 -15.34
C ILE A 176 52.31 2.62 -14.78
N VAL A 177 52.05 1.84 -13.74
CA VAL A 177 53.08 0.95 -13.14
C VAL A 177 53.49 -0.15 -14.13
N ALA A 178 52.56 -0.76 -14.83
CA ALA A 178 52.83 -1.76 -15.86
C ALA A 178 53.69 -1.19 -17.01
N GLU A 179 53.38 0.02 -17.45
CA GLU A 179 54.14 0.69 -18.52
C GLU A 179 55.58 1.03 -18.08
N GLN A 180 55.79 1.42 -16.83
CA GLN A 180 57.10 1.66 -16.24
C GLN A 180 57.95 0.37 -16.11
N VAL A 181 57.34 -0.73 -15.64
CA VAL A 181 58.00 -2.03 -15.52
C VAL A 181 58.42 -2.57 -16.89
N VAL A 182 57.56 -2.45 -17.90
CA VAL A 182 57.90 -2.85 -19.28
C VAL A 182 59.06 -2.01 -19.85
N LYS A 183 59.12 -0.72 -19.53
CA LYS A 183 60.23 0.16 -19.94
C LYS A 183 61.56 -0.21 -19.28
N GLU A 184 61.54 -0.57 -18.01
CA GLU A 184 62.75 -1.00 -17.28
C GLU A 184 63.28 -2.37 -17.77
N LEU A 185 62.37 -3.32 -18.02
CA LEU A 185 62.73 -4.62 -18.60
C LEU A 185 63.39 -4.49 -19.97
N LYS A 186 62.87 -3.63 -20.84
CA LYS A 186 63.47 -3.37 -22.15
C LYS A 186 64.86 -2.69 -22.08
N LYS A 187 65.17 -1.95 -21.00
CA LYS A 187 66.45 -1.35 -20.74
C LYS A 187 67.47 -2.35 -20.23
N ALA A 188 67.04 -3.41 -19.55
CA ALA A 188 67.94 -4.44 -18.99
C ALA A 188 68.30 -5.49 -20.05
N GLU A 189 67.59 -5.59 -21.17
CA GLU A 189 67.88 -6.52 -22.29
C GLU A 189 68.77 -5.87 -23.41
N ALA A 190 69.08 -4.58 -23.31
CA ALA A 190 69.87 -3.86 -24.30
C ALA A 190 71.31 -3.59 -23.78
#